data_962078a1292a193bd957e5a44cc5dfb3
#
_entry.id   962078a1292a193bd957e5a44cc5dfb3
#
_cell.length_a   1.000
_cell.length_b   1.000
_cell.length_c   1.000
_cell.angle_alpha   90.00
_cell.angle_beta   90.00
_cell.angle_gamma   90.00
#
_symmetry.space_group_name_H-M   'P 1'
#
loop_
_entity.id
_entity.type
_entity.pdbx_description
1 polymer ?
#
loop_
_entity_poly.entity_id
_entity_poly.type
_entity_poly.pdbx_seq_one_letter_code
_entity_poly.pdbx_strand_id
1 'polypeptide(L)'
;MSEEDEISSKRAKGPLDVSRRALLIGAGSTAALLGLGALRYAGHNPLVRPPGGQDEARLVSACIRCEKCYEACPRGVIVPAHIEDGLLGMRSPALKFDADFCDYCADENGGEPLCVKVCPTEALALPADATAENTLLGLAVIDEAQCLAFRDTGCRYCYDACPYEAIEL
;
A
#
# COMPACT_ATOMS: atom_id res chain seq x y z
N MET A 1 59.51 -0.55 37.23
CA MET A 1 58.71 -0.64 36.00
C MET A 1 57.29 -0.64 36.51
N SER A 2 56.74 0.55 36.60
CA SER A 2 55.52 0.84 37.38
C SER A 2 54.27 0.70 36.49
N GLU A 3 53.21 0.26 37.09
CA GLU A 3 51.87 0.07 36.46
C GLU A 3 51.35 1.31 35.65
N GLU A 4 51.96 2.48 35.88
CA GLU A 4 51.63 3.71 35.14
C GLU A 4 52.08 3.69 33.67
N ASP A 5 53.09 2.93 33.32
CA ASP A 5 53.57 2.81 31.92
C ASP A 5 52.67 1.90 31.07
N GLU A 6 51.96 0.95 31.70
CA GLU A 6 51.04 0.04 31.01
C GLU A 6 49.65 0.70 30.74
N ILE A 7 49.25 1.62 31.57
CA ILE A 7 47.98 2.38 31.42
C ILE A 7 48.12 3.44 30.32
N SER A 8 49.31 4.02 30.14
CA SER A 8 49.55 5.04 29.12
C SER A 8 49.55 4.47 27.69
N SER A 9 49.95 3.20 27.55
CA SER A 9 49.97 2.52 26.24
C SER A 9 48.58 2.16 25.68
N LYS A 10 47.55 2.11 26.53
CA LYS A 10 46.18 1.74 26.10
C LYS A 10 45.34 2.93 25.62
N ARG A 11 45.84 4.15 25.67
CA ARG A 11 45.06 5.37 25.41
C ARG A 11 45.33 6.09 24.09
N ALA A 12 45.91 5.44 23.12
CA ALA A 12 46.15 6.02 21.79
C ALA A 12 45.61 5.12 20.67
N LYS A 13 44.29 4.81 20.68
CA LYS A 13 43.61 4.57 19.41
C LYS A 13 43.30 5.94 18.82
N GLY A 14 44.24 6.41 18.01
CA GLY A 14 44.04 7.57 17.17
C GLY A 14 42.81 7.43 16.26
N PRO A 15 42.35 8.50 15.59
CA PRO A 15 41.21 8.43 14.69
C PRO A 15 41.39 7.25 13.75
N LEU A 16 40.34 6.44 13.57
CA LEU A 16 40.34 5.27 12.70
C LEU A 16 40.93 5.67 11.34
N ASP A 17 42.16 5.22 11.09
CA ASP A 17 42.84 5.42 9.81
C ASP A 17 42.17 4.50 8.77
N VAL A 18 40.99 4.96 8.32
CA VAL A 18 40.20 4.27 7.30
C VAL A 18 40.90 4.47 5.98
N SER A 19 41.57 3.44 5.50
CA SER A 19 42.22 3.53 4.19
C SER A 19 41.20 3.89 3.11
N ARG A 20 41.61 4.71 2.13
CA ARG A 20 40.75 5.12 1.00
C ARG A 20 40.08 3.91 0.32
N ARG A 21 40.78 2.77 0.27
CA ARG A 21 40.28 1.52 -0.28
C ARG A 21 39.14 0.94 0.57
N ALA A 22 39.26 0.94 1.89
CA ALA A 22 38.21 0.45 2.80
C ALA A 22 36.96 1.34 2.73
N LEU A 23 37.13 2.66 2.59
CA LEU A 23 36.04 3.60 2.43
C LEU A 23 35.30 3.39 1.10
N LEU A 24 36.02 3.19 -0.01
CA LEU A 24 35.41 2.91 -1.32
C LEU A 24 34.67 1.56 -1.34
N ILE A 25 35.24 0.53 -0.75
CA ILE A 25 34.59 -0.79 -0.63
C ILE A 25 33.32 -0.67 0.23
N GLY A 26 33.42 0.01 1.39
CA GLY A 26 32.28 0.22 2.27
C GLY A 26 31.17 1.02 1.60
N ALA A 27 31.48 2.12 0.95
CA ALA A 27 30.51 2.93 0.22
C ALA A 27 29.88 2.15 -0.95
N GLY A 28 30.69 1.41 -1.70
CA GLY A 28 30.22 0.59 -2.82
C GLY A 28 29.29 -0.54 -2.36
N SER A 29 29.63 -1.25 -1.29
CA SER A 29 28.78 -2.31 -0.74
C SER A 29 27.47 -1.76 -0.17
N THR A 30 27.51 -0.62 0.52
CA THR A 30 26.30 0.05 1.04
C THR A 30 25.39 0.48 -0.12
N ALA A 31 25.95 1.11 -1.15
CA ALA A 31 25.17 1.50 -2.33
C ALA A 31 24.55 0.30 -3.05
N ALA A 32 25.29 -0.81 -3.18
CA ALA A 32 24.78 -2.05 -3.76
C ALA A 32 23.62 -2.65 -2.95
N LEU A 33 23.76 -2.71 -1.62
CA LEU A 33 22.70 -3.22 -0.74
C LEU A 33 21.46 -2.33 -0.75
N LEU A 34 21.64 -1.01 -0.75
CA LEU A 34 20.52 -0.06 -0.87
C LEU A 34 19.85 -0.17 -2.23
N GLY A 35 20.62 -0.34 -3.32
CA GLY A 35 20.08 -0.56 -4.66
C GLY A 35 19.28 -1.84 -4.78
N LEU A 36 19.79 -2.96 -4.25
CA LEU A 36 19.07 -4.24 -4.21
C LEU A 36 17.81 -4.16 -3.33
N GLY A 37 17.89 -3.48 -2.19
CA GLY A 37 16.73 -3.21 -1.34
C GLY A 37 15.67 -2.37 -2.08
N ALA A 38 16.07 -1.30 -2.74
CA ALA A 38 15.16 -0.45 -3.51
C ALA A 38 14.48 -1.21 -4.65
N LEU A 39 15.20 -2.10 -5.35
CA LEU A 39 14.62 -2.96 -6.40
C LEU A 39 13.52 -3.89 -5.85
N ARG A 40 13.66 -4.39 -4.63
CA ARG A 40 12.63 -5.22 -3.98
C ARG A 40 11.32 -4.46 -3.76
N TYR A 41 11.41 -3.17 -3.44
CA TYR A 41 10.25 -2.30 -3.19
C TYR A 41 9.84 -1.45 -4.41
N ALA A 42 10.59 -1.54 -5.50
CA ALA A 42 10.18 -0.95 -6.79
C ALA A 42 9.09 -1.78 -7.49
N GLY A 43 8.89 -3.04 -7.05
CA GLY A 43 7.75 -3.86 -7.46
C GLY A 43 6.44 -3.17 -7.05
N HIS A 44 5.56 -2.99 -8.02
CA HIS A 44 4.24 -2.43 -7.79
C HIS A 44 3.23 -3.57 -7.65
N ASN A 45 2.72 -3.79 -6.45
CA ASN A 45 1.58 -4.66 -6.26
C ASN A 45 0.32 -3.89 -6.68
N PRO A 46 -0.53 -4.44 -7.56
CA PRO A 46 -1.76 -3.78 -7.93
C PRO A 46 -2.65 -3.65 -6.69
N LEU A 47 -2.90 -2.42 -6.28
CA LEU A 47 -3.81 -2.10 -5.18
C LEU A 47 -5.20 -1.81 -5.72
N VAL A 48 -6.21 -2.26 -5.00
CA VAL A 48 -7.57 -1.82 -5.27
C VAL A 48 -7.71 -0.38 -4.77
N ARG A 49 -8.05 0.53 -5.67
CA ARG A 49 -8.13 1.97 -5.38
C ARG A 49 -9.57 2.40 -5.17
N PRO A 50 -9.82 3.43 -4.32
CA PRO A 50 -11.14 4.04 -4.19
C PRO A 50 -11.67 4.57 -5.53
N PRO A 51 -12.99 4.81 -5.65
CA PRO A 51 -13.57 5.42 -6.82
C PRO A 51 -12.79 6.68 -7.26
N GLY A 52 -12.47 6.77 -8.54
CA GLY A 52 -11.68 7.85 -9.11
C GLY A 52 -10.16 7.73 -8.94
N GLY A 53 -9.67 6.66 -8.30
CA GLY A 53 -8.24 6.39 -8.11
C GLY A 53 -7.65 5.34 -9.04
N GLN A 54 -8.36 4.91 -10.09
CA GLN A 54 -7.95 3.84 -11.00
C GLN A 54 -6.76 4.23 -11.88
N ASP A 55 -6.57 5.53 -12.15
CA ASP A 55 -5.33 6.02 -12.77
C ASP A 55 -4.26 6.19 -11.69
N GLU A 56 -3.44 5.16 -11.52
CA GLU A 56 -2.39 5.09 -10.49
C GLU A 56 -1.37 6.22 -10.66
N ALA A 57 -0.98 6.55 -11.89
CA ALA A 57 0.02 7.60 -12.14
C ALA A 57 -0.50 8.97 -11.70
N ARG A 58 -1.76 9.28 -12.01
CA ARG A 58 -2.42 10.49 -11.57
C ARG A 58 -2.62 10.50 -10.06
N LEU A 59 -3.15 9.40 -9.50
CA LEU A 59 -3.39 9.28 -8.06
C LEU A 59 -2.10 9.55 -7.27
N VAL A 60 -1.02 8.84 -7.57
CA VAL A 60 0.24 8.95 -6.83
C VAL A 60 0.88 10.34 -6.98
N SER A 61 0.78 10.96 -8.16
CA SER A 61 1.36 12.28 -8.43
C SER A 61 0.57 13.43 -7.80
N ALA A 62 -0.76 13.35 -7.76
CA ALA A 62 -1.62 14.41 -7.25
C ALA A 62 -1.98 14.26 -5.76
N CYS A 63 -1.88 13.05 -5.19
CA CYS A 63 -2.27 12.78 -3.81
C CYS A 63 -1.28 13.40 -2.81
N ILE A 64 -1.75 14.37 -2.03
CA ILE A 64 -0.97 15.00 -0.95
C ILE A 64 -1.04 14.23 0.38
N ARG A 65 -1.65 13.06 0.42
CA ARG A 65 -1.74 12.18 1.60
C ARG A 65 -2.40 12.85 2.81
N CYS A 66 -3.41 13.68 2.57
CA CYS A 66 -4.11 14.47 3.58
C CYS A 66 -5.12 13.68 4.43
N GLU A 67 -5.36 12.42 4.09
CA GLU A 67 -6.20 11.45 4.84
C GLU A 67 -7.71 11.76 4.87
N LYS A 68 -8.18 12.85 4.27
CA LYS A 68 -9.60 13.24 4.24
C LYS A 68 -10.52 12.16 3.65
N CYS A 69 -10.05 11.40 2.66
CA CYS A 69 -10.81 10.31 2.07
C CYS A 69 -11.05 9.15 3.04
N TYR A 70 -10.12 8.91 4.00
CA TYR A 70 -10.28 7.89 5.04
C TYR A 70 -11.37 8.29 6.03
N GLU A 71 -11.31 9.54 6.50
CA GLU A 71 -12.29 10.08 7.45
C GLU A 71 -13.70 10.20 6.85
N ALA A 72 -13.76 10.49 5.55
CA ALA A 72 -15.03 10.66 4.86
C ALA A 72 -15.71 9.34 4.47
N CYS A 73 -15.01 8.20 4.55
CA CYS A 73 -15.55 6.90 4.16
C CYS A 73 -16.46 6.34 5.25
N PRO A 74 -17.77 6.23 5.04
CA PRO A 74 -18.71 5.75 6.06
C PRO A 74 -18.49 4.27 6.38
N ARG A 75 -18.00 3.47 5.40
CA ARG A 75 -17.69 2.06 5.56
C ARG A 75 -16.31 1.80 6.16
N GLY A 76 -15.45 2.82 6.26
CA GLY A 76 -14.08 2.68 6.80
C GLY A 76 -13.16 1.76 6.01
N VAL A 77 -13.45 1.51 4.74
CA VAL A 77 -12.69 0.56 3.88
C VAL A 77 -11.48 1.21 3.21
N ILE A 78 -11.31 2.52 3.32
CA ILE A 78 -10.15 3.22 2.76
C ILE A 78 -9.03 3.23 3.79
N VAL A 79 -7.89 2.67 3.43
CA VAL A 79 -6.70 2.58 4.28
C VAL A 79 -5.48 3.17 3.56
N PRO A 80 -4.46 3.62 4.29
CA PRO A 80 -3.19 4.03 3.68
C PRO A 80 -2.46 2.83 3.11
N ALA A 81 -1.99 2.92 1.87
CA ALA A 81 -1.08 1.92 1.30
C ALA A 81 0.21 1.84 2.12
N HIS A 82 0.69 0.63 2.34
CA HIS A 82 1.91 0.35 3.10
C HIS A 82 3.16 0.37 2.20
N ILE A 83 4.33 0.30 2.80
CA ILE A 83 5.61 0.26 2.07
C ILE A 83 5.76 -1.02 1.25
N GLU A 84 5.15 -2.11 1.70
CA GLU A 84 5.13 -3.41 1.02
C GLU A 84 4.37 -3.36 -0.31
N ASP A 85 3.45 -2.42 -0.43
CA ASP A 85 2.63 -2.21 -1.63
C ASP A 85 3.35 -1.36 -2.69
N GLY A 86 4.48 -0.78 -2.34
CA GLY A 86 5.32 0.03 -3.21
C GLY A 86 5.67 1.40 -2.62
N LEU A 87 6.92 1.79 -2.81
CA LEU A 87 7.48 2.99 -2.20
C LEU A 87 6.80 4.29 -2.68
N LEU A 88 6.47 4.37 -3.98
CA LEU A 88 5.88 5.58 -4.57
C LEU A 88 4.43 5.81 -4.13
N GLY A 89 3.68 4.73 -4.00
CA GLY A 89 2.28 4.74 -3.58
C GLY A 89 2.07 4.77 -2.06
N MET A 90 3.14 4.76 -1.26
CA MET A 90 3.04 4.73 0.20
C MET A 90 2.16 5.85 0.74
N ARG A 91 1.23 5.50 1.65
CA ARG A 91 0.21 6.38 2.25
C ARG A 91 -0.81 6.99 1.28
N SER A 92 -0.84 6.57 0.01
CA SER A 92 -1.97 6.88 -0.86
C SER A 92 -3.17 5.99 -0.52
N PRO A 93 -4.41 6.39 -0.85
CA PRO A 93 -5.59 5.63 -0.49
C PRO A 93 -5.67 4.29 -1.24
N ALA A 94 -5.91 3.22 -0.50
CA ALA A 94 -6.20 1.89 -1.00
C ALA A 94 -7.49 1.36 -0.35
N LEU A 95 -8.18 0.45 -1.02
CA LEU A 95 -9.33 -0.25 -0.46
C LEU A 95 -8.87 -1.56 0.20
N LYS A 96 -9.40 -1.82 1.39
CA LYS A 96 -9.22 -3.06 2.13
C LYS A 96 -10.58 -3.57 2.61
N PHE A 97 -10.91 -4.78 2.21
CA PHE A 97 -12.24 -5.36 2.41
C PHE A 97 -12.29 -6.39 3.56
N ASP A 98 -11.47 -6.19 4.60
CA ASP A 98 -11.42 -7.12 5.73
C ASP A 98 -12.65 -7.05 6.63
N ALA A 99 -13.24 -5.87 6.74
CA ALA A 99 -14.36 -5.61 7.66
C ALA A 99 -15.66 -5.25 6.93
N ASP A 100 -15.58 -4.58 5.81
CA ASP A 100 -16.73 -4.08 5.06
C ASP A 100 -16.36 -3.92 3.58
N PHE A 101 -17.29 -3.46 2.75
CA PHE A 101 -17.13 -3.27 1.31
C PHE A 101 -17.43 -1.83 0.90
N CYS A 102 -17.02 -1.44 -0.31
CA CYS A 102 -17.36 -0.15 -0.90
C CYS A 102 -18.72 -0.24 -1.62
N ASP A 103 -19.72 0.42 -1.07
CA ASP A 103 -21.07 0.52 -1.62
C ASP A 103 -21.26 1.77 -2.52
N TYR A 104 -20.17 2.44 -2.87
CA TYR A 104 -20.19 3.70 -3.63
C TYR A 104 -20.95 4.82 -2.91
N CYS A 105 -21.04 4.76 -1.57
CA CYS A 105 -21.84 5.66 -0.71
C CYS A 105 -23.33 5.70 -1.09
N ALA A 106 -23.90 4.57 -1.48
CA ALA A 106 -25.29 4.47 -1.91
C ALA A 106 -26.26 4.86 -0.79
N ASP A 107 -25.99 4.39 0.43
CA ASP A 107 -26.86 4.62 1.59
C ASP A 107 -26.73 6.05 2.14
N GLU A 108 -25.51 6.59 2.19
CA GLU A 108 -25.23 7.86 2.87
C GLU A 108 -25.33 9.09 1.97
N ASN A 109 -24.99 8.94 0.68
CA ASN A 109 -24.89 10.07 -0.26
C ASN A 109 -25.54 9.80 -1.62
N GLY A 110 -26.46 8.84 -1.69
CA GLY A 110 -27.22 8.55 -2.92
C GLY A 110 -26.37 8.08 -4.10
N GLY A 111 -25.26 7.38 -3.83
CA GLY A 111 -24.37 6.86 -4.87
C GLY A 111 -23.34 7.86 -5.38
N GLU A 112 -23.07 8.93 -4.63
CA GLU A 112 -21.99 9.87 -4.93
C GLU A 112 -20.82 9.66 -3.96
N PRO A 113 -19.65 9.20 -4.42
CA PRO A 113 -18.55 8.83 -3.52
C PRO A 113 -18.00 10.02 -2.72
N LEU A 114 -18.16 9.98 -1.41
CA LEU A 114 -17.68 11.03 -0.51
C LEU A 114 -16.16 11.21 -0.56
N CYS A 115 -15.41 10.14 -0.77
CA CYS A 115 -13.95 10.19 -0.89
C CYS A 115 -13.49 11.03 -2.09
N VAL A 116 -14.24 11.04 -3.18
CA VAL A 116 -13.99 11.88 -4.36
C VAL A 116 -14.33 13.34 -4.03
N LYS A 117 -15.50 13.57 -3.42
CA LYS A 117 -16.00 14.90 -3.10
C LYS A 117 -15.10 15.69 -2.15
N VAL A 118 -14.45 15.01 -1.19
CA VAL A 118 -13.58 15.68 -0.20
C VAL A 118 -12.13 15.81 -0.67
N CYS A 119 -11.77 15.27 -1.84
CA CYS A 119 -10.40 15.29 -2.33
C CYS A 119 -10.00 16.69 -2.82
N PRO A 120 -9.10 17.40 -2.11
CA PRO A 120 -8.79 18.82 -2.43
C PRO A 120 -7.90 18.97 -3.67
N THR A 121 -7.26 17.90 -4.12
CA THR A 121 -6.32 17.89 -5.25
C THR A 121 -6.88 17.15 -6.47
N GLU A 122 -8.13 16.69 -6.37
CA GLU A 122 -8.76 15.85 -7.41
C GLU A 122 -7.92 14.61 -7.79
N ALA A 123 -7.05 14.15 -6.85
CA ALA A 123 -6.33 12.89 -7.01
C ALA A 123 -7.29 11.72 -7.17
N LEU A 124 -8.42 11.76 -6.45
CA LEU A 124 -9.60 10.95 -6.72
C LEU A 124 -10.56 11.79 -7.56
N ALA A 125 -10.74 11.43 -8.81
CA ALA A 125 -11.68 12.11 -9.70
C ALA A 125 -12.34 11.13 -10.65
N LEU A 126 -13.63 11.29 -10.81
CA LEU A 126 -14.48 10.47 -11.65
C LEU A 126 -14.92 11.26 -12.89
N PRO A 127 -15.15 10.59 -14.03
CA PRO A 127 -15.85 11.18 -15.16
C PRO A 127 -17.28 11.62 -14.77
N ALA A 128 -17.84 12.58 -15.48
CA ALA A 128 -19.16 13.12 -15.16
C ALA A 128 -20.32 12.11 -15.31
N ASP A 129 -20.10 11.05 -16.06
CA ASP A 129 -21.04 9.95 -16.30
C ASP A 129 -20.75 8.72 -15.44
N ALA A 130 -19.86 8.84 -14.45
CA ALA A 130 -19.49 7.73 -13.55
C ALA A 130 -20.67 7.37 -12.64
N THR A 131 -20.96 6.09 -12.57
CA THR A 131 -21.96 5.49 -11.69
C THR A 131 -21.35 4.26 -10.98
N ALA A 132 -22.05 3.72 -10.00
CA ALA A 132 -21.61 2.50 -9.32
C ALA A 132 -21.47 1.32 -10.30
N GLU A 133 -22.34 1.26 -11.31
CA GLU A 133 -22.37 0.17 -12.28
C GLU A 133 -21.23 0.23 -13.31
N ASN A 134 -20.77 1.45 -13.65
CA ASN A 134 -19.74 1.63 -14.67
C ASN A 134 -18.34 1.92 -14.11
N THR A 135 -18.20 2.05 -12.79
CA THR A 135 -16.92 2.27 -12.12
C THR A 135 -16.31 0.95 -11.67
N LEU A 136 -15.38 0.42 -12.44
CA LEU A 136 -14.66 -0.81 -12.09
C LEU A 136 -13.58 -0.53 -11.06
N LEU A 137 -13.76 -0.97 -9.82
CA LEU A 137 -12.77 -0.87 -8.75
C LEU A 137 -11.71 -1.95 -8.81
N GLY A 138 -12.12 -3.16 -9.18
CA GLY A 138 -11.27 -4.33 -9.30
C GLY A 138 -12.08 -5.56 -9.68
N LEU A 139 -11.39 -6.66 -9.93
CA LEU A 139 -12.01 -7.97 -10.20
C LEU A 139 -11.69 -8.91 -9.05
N ALA A 140 -12.73 -9.49 -8.45
CA ALA A 140 -12.56 -10.56 -7.47
C ALA A 140 -12.13 -11.85 -8.18
N VAL A 141 -11.02 -12.42 -7.75
CA VAL A 141 -10.51 -13.70 -8.28
C VAL A 141 -10.46 -14.71 -7.14
N ILE A 142 -11.12 -15.84 -7.33
CA ILE A 142 -11.10 -16.95 -6.37
C ILE A 142 -9.86 -17.80 -6.64
N ASP A 143 -9.04 -18.01 -5.61
CA ASP A 143 -7.94 -18.99 -5.67
C ASP A 143 -8.52 -20.39 -5.53
N GLU A 144 -8.68 -21.09 -6.66
CA GLU A 144 -9.24 -22.44 -6.72
C GLU A 144 -8.45 -23.44 -5.87
N ALA A 145 -7.12 -23.25 -5.77
CA ALA A 145 -6.26 -24.15 -5.00
C ALA A 145 -6.52 -24.05 -3.47
N GLN A 146 -6.96 -22.90 -3.01
CA GLN A 146 -7.25 -22.64 -1.59
C GLN A 146 -8.74 -22.70 -1.26
N CYS A 147 -9.60 -22.53 -2.25
CA CYS A 147 -11.05 -22.51 -2.07
C CYS A 147 -11.59 -23.87 -1.64
N LEU A 148 -12.34 -23.91 -0.54
CA LEU A 148 -12.94 -25.13 -0.02
C LEU A 148 -14.04 -25.67 -0.95
N ALA A 149 -14.78 -24.82 -1.66
CA ALA A 149 -15.82 -25.26 -2.58
C ALA A 149 -15.22 -26.13 -3.71
N PHE A 150 -14.06 -25.75 -4.27
CA PHE A 150 -13.34 -26.54 -5.29
C PHE A 150 -12.72 -27.84 -4.76
N ARG A 151 -12.77 -28.08 -3.44
CA ARG A 151 -12.35 -29.34 -2.80
C ARG A 151 -13.51 -30.26 -2.47
N ASP A 152 -14.65 -30.10 -3.09
CA ASP A 152 -15.87 -30.90 -2.89
C ASP A 152 -16.37 -30.94 -1.43
N THR A 153 -16.11 -29.88 -0.65
CA THR A 153 -16.56 -29.81 0.75
C THR A 153 -17.99 -29.30 0.91
N GLY A 154 -18.64 -28.86 -0.18
CA GLY A 154 -19.96 -28.23 -0.16
C GLY A 154 -19.96 -26.84 0.47
N CYS A 155 -18.82 -26.15 0.55
CA CYS A 155 -18.71 -24.81 1.09
C CYS A 155 -19.45 -23.80 0.21
N ARG A 156 -20.32 -22.98 0.82
CA ARG A 156 -21.12 -21.93 0.15
C ARG A 156 -21.02 -20.58 0.85
N TYR A 157 -20.05 -20.43 1.74
CA TYR A 157 -19.98 -19.27 2.63
C TYR A 157 -19.96 -17.93 1.90
N CYS A 158 -19.19 -17.80 0.81
CA CYS A 158 -19.11 -16.58 0.00
C CYS A 158 -20.42 -16.30 -0.74
N TYR A 159 -21.10 -17.34 -1.24
CA TYR A 159 -22.40 -17.22 -1.89
C TYR A 159 -23.48 -16.72 -0.92
N ASP A 160 -23.57 -17.35 0.25
CA ASP A 160 -24.58 -17.02 1.26
C ASP A 160 -24.33 -15.63 1.91
N ALA A 161 -23.07 -15.16 1.92
CA ALA A 161 -22.69 -13.87 2.52
C ALA A 161 -22.71 -12.69 1.54
N CYS A 162 -22.88 -12.93 0.23
CA CYS A 162 -22.83 -11.87 -0.76
C CYS A 162 -24.14 -11.07 -0.80
N PRO A 163 -24.15 -9.77 -0.42
CA PRO A 163 -25.38 -8.97 -0.42
C PRO A 163 -25.90 -8.63 -1.83
N TYR A 164 -25.05 -8.81 -2.84
CA TYR A 164 -25.36 -8.48 -4.24
C TYR A 164 -25.64 -9.70 -5.11
N GLU A 165 -25.63 -10.90 -4.51
CA GLU A 165 -25.83 -12.18 -5.24
C GLU A 165 -24.92 -12.30 -6.47
N ALA A 166 -23.70 -11.76 -6.37
CA ALA A 166 -22.75 -11.67 -7.49
C ALA A 166 -21.94 -12.95 -7.74
N ILE A 167 -22.19 -14.00 -6.96
CA ILE A 167 -21.47 -15.28 -7.04
C ILE A 167 -22.42 -16.34 -7.57
N GLU A 168 -22.06 -16.99 -8.66
CA GLU A 168 -22.74 -18.17 -9.19
C GLU A 168 -22.02 -19.44 -8.72
N LEU A 169 -22.77 -20.52 -8.45
CA LEU A 169 -22.27 -21.83 -7.99
C LEU A 169 -22.34 -22.87 -9.10
#